data_d69a48a5e95d07c10dfe139654cefe7f
#
_entry.id   d69a48a5e95d07c10dfe139654cefe7f
#
_cell.length_a   1.000
_cell.length_b   1.000
_cell.length_c   1.000
_cell.angle_alpha   90.00
_cell.angle_beta   90.00
_cell.angle_gamma   90.00
#
_symmetry.space_group_name_H-M   'P 1'
#
loop_
_entity.id
_entity.type
_entity.pdbx_description
1 polymer ?
#
loop_
_entity_poly.entity_id
_entity_poly.type
_entity_poly.pdbx_seq_one_letter_code
_entity_poly.pdbx_strand_id
1 'polypeptide(L)'
;MISNEETYHVPVLLKESVDGLNIVPDGIYVDVTFGGGGHSREILSRLGENGHLYSFDQDEDAEKNILNDNRFTFVRSNFRYLRNWMRYYGIEQIDGLLADLGVSSHHFDDETRGFSFRFDAPLDMRMNKRSGLTAAEILNNYDEEQLANIFYLYGELKNARKIATTIIKARGEKPIVTTGDLMQITENLFMRERVKKETAKLFQALRIEVNHEMAALKEMLYGAQEVLREGGRLSVITYHSLEDRIVKNIIKAGNVEGKVKQDFFGRTEAPFRQISNKVIVPNEEEQLCNPRSRSAKLRIAEKSKM
;
A
#
# COMPACT_ATOMS: atom_id res chain seq x y z
N MET A 1 -13.11 -29.26 -23.94
CA MET A 1 -11.92 -28.38 -23.77
C MET A 1 -12.41 -27.18 -22.99
N ILE A 2 -12.21 -27.20 -21.68
CA ILE A 2 -12.58 -26.09 -20.79
C ILE A 2 -11.38 -25.15 -20.86
N SER A 3 -11.57 -23.98 -21.44
CA SER A 3 -10.60 -22.91 -21.47
C SER A 3 -10.19 -22.57 -20.02
N ASN A 4 -8.90 -22.61 -19.72
CA ASN A 4 -8.34 -21.98 -18.55
C ASN A 4 -8.62 -20.46 -18.67
N GLU A 5 -9.78 -20.02 -18.20
CA GLU A 5 -9.96 -18.64 -17.80
C GLU A 5 -9.07 -18.45 -16.57
N GLU A 6 -7.95 -17.76 -16.77
CA GLU A 6 -7.18 -17.19 -15.68
C GLU A 6 -8.19 -16.50 -14.77
N THR A 7 -8.28 -16.98 -13.53
CA THR A 7 -9.16 -16.40 -12.51
C THR A 7 -8.68 -14.98 -12.28
N TYR A 8 -9.27 -14.05 -13.01
CA TYR A 8 -9.01 -12.62 -12.88
C TYR A 8 -9.31 -12.22 -11.45
N HIS A 9 -8.29 -11.84 -10.72
CA HIS A 9 -8.41 -11.48 -9.31
C HIS A 9 -9.27 -10.22 -9.23
N VAL A 10 -10.48 -10.35 -8.67
CA VAL A 10 -11.37 -9.20 -8.46
C VAL A 10 -10.68 -8.27 -7.45
N PRO A 11 -10.47 -6.99 -7.79
CA PRO A 11 -9.86 -6.04 -6.86
C PRO A 11 -10.70 -5.91 -5.59
N VAL A 12 -10.02 -5.69 -4.47
CA VAL A 12 -10.67 -5.55 -3.16
C VAL A 12 -11.51 -4.28 -3.12
N LEU A 13 -12.75 -4.38 -2.63
CA LEU A 13 -13.68 -3.24 -2.52
C LEU A 13 -13.80 -2.43 -3.83
N LEU A 14 -13.78 -3.12 -4.97
CA LEU A 14 -13.74 -2.49 -6.30
C LEU A 14 -14.85 -1.46 -6.48
N LYS A 15 -16.08 -1.86 -6.21
CA LYS A 15 -17.23 -0.99 -6.40
C LYS A 15 -17.22 0.17 -5.42
N GLU A 16 -17.05 -0.11 -4.14
CA GLU A 16 -17.10 0.89 -3.07
C GLU A 16 -15.99 1.94 -3.20
N SER A 17 -14.78 1.53 -3.61
CA SER A 17 -13.65 2.44 -3.77
C SER A 17 -13.81 3.36 -4.97
N VAL A 18 -14.33 2.84 -6.10
CA VAL A 18 -14.55 3.65 -7.31
C VAL A 18 -15.82 4.49 -7.20
N ASP A 19 -16.91 3.97 -6.58
CA ASP A 19 -18.10 4.78 -6.26
C ASP A 19 -17.72 5.96 -5.34
N GLY A 20 -16.78 5.74 -4.42
CA GLY A 20 -16.27 6.76 -3.52
C GLY A 20 -15.59 7.94 -4.22
N LEU A 21 -15.05 7.73 -5.42
CA LEU A 21 -14.45 8.81 -6.23
C LEU A 21 -15.51 9.77 -6.79
N ASN A 22 -16.78 9.37 -6.88
CA ASN A 22 -17.85 10.18 -7.45
C ASN A 22 -17.48 10.73 -8.84
N ILE A 23 -17.12 9.82 -9.73
CA ILE A 23 -16.51 10.14 -11.03
C ILE A 23 -17.40 11.05 -11.87
N VAL A 24 -16.79 12.16 -12.34
CA VAL A 24 -17.36 13.00 -13.40
C VAL A 24 -16.74 12.61 -14.74
N PRO A 25 -17.51 12.50 -15.84
CA PRO A 25 -17.02 11.92 -17.11
C PRO A 25 -15.76 12.58 -17.67
N ASP A 26 -15.66 13.90 -17.59
CA ASP A 26 -14.53 14.66 -18.17
C ASP A 26 -13.43 15.00 -17.14
N GLY A 27 -13.44 14.31 -15.98
CA GLY A 27 -12.49 14.54 -14.90
C GLY A 27 -11.15 13.85 -15.10
N ILE A 28 -10.18 14.31 -14.31
CA ILE A 28 -8.82 13.73 -14.26
C ILE A 28 -8.67 12.92 -12.98
N TYR A 29 -8.34 11.64 -13.12
CA TYR A 29 -8.22 10.72 -12.00
C TYR A 29 -6.83 10.10 -11.94
N VAL A 30 -6.45 9.70 -10.74
CA VAL A 30 -5.18 9.00 -10.50
C VAL A 30 -5.43 7.72 -9.71
N ASP A 31 -4.95 6.59 -10.23
CA ASP A 31 -4.80 5.33 -9.49
C ASP A 31 -3.32 5.14 -9.17
N VAL A 32 -2.95 5.27 -7.90
CA VAL A 32 -1.53 5.21 -7.51
C VAL A 32 -1.02 3.78 -7.29
N THR A 33 -1.85 2.77 -7.54
CA THR A 33 -1.59 1.35 -7.27
C THR A 33 -2.17 0.47 -8.39
N PHE A 34 -1.64 0.65 -9.61
CA PHE A 34 -2.17 0.03 -10.83
C PHE A 34 -2.27 -1.49 -10.74
N GLY A 35 -1.17 -2.18 -10.37
CA GLY A 35 -1.10 -3.63 -10.24
C GLY A 35 -1.64 -4.39 -11.47
N GLY A 36 -2.71 -5.14 -11.28
CA GLY A 36 -3.42 -5.84 -12.36
C GLY A 36 -4.38 -4.97 -13.17
N GLY A 37 -4.50 -3.68 -12.84
CA GLY A 37 -5.32 -2.71 -13.57
C GLY A 37 -6.83 -2.82 -13.33
N GLY A 38 -7.28 -3.55 -12.31
CA GLY A 38 -8.71 -3.77 -12.09
C GLY A 38 -9.46 -2.50 -11.70
N HIS A 39 -8.97 -1.75 -10.71
CA HIS A 39 -9.54 -0.44 -10.34
C HIS A 39 -9.45 0.55 -11.50
N SER A 40 -8.32 0.59 -12.20
CA SER A 40 -8.12 1.46 -13.37
C SER A 40 -9.11 1.19 -14.50
N ARG A 41 -9.41 -0.09 -14.81
CA ARG A 41 -10.44 -0.44 -15.80
C ARG A 41 -11.81 0.06 -15.39
N GLU A 42 -12.17 -0.10 -14.13
CA GLU A 42 -13.46 0.37 -13.61
C GLU A 42 -13.56 1.90 -13.65
N ILE A 43 -12.49 2.63 -13.32
CA ILE A 43 -12.45 4.10 -13.44
C ILE A 43 -12.64 4.50 -14.91
N LEU A 44 -11.86 3.90 -15.84
CA LEU A 44 -11.96 4.21 -17.27
C LEU A 44 -13.34 3.94 -17.86
N SER A 45 -14.04 2.89 -17.38
CA SER A 45 -15.39 2.57 -17.84
C SER A 45 -16.41 3.67 -17.52
N ARG A 46 -16.12 4.52 -16.56
CA ARG A 46 -16.98 5.64 -16.11
C ARG A 46 -16.55 7.00 -16.67
N LEU A 47 -15.37 7.08 -17.30
CA LEU A 47 -14.88 8.31 -17.92
C LEU A 47 -15.48 8.52 -19.31
N GLY A 48 -15.76 9.78 -19.64
CA GLY A 48 -16.10 10.23 -20.98
C GLY A 48 -14.88 10.41 -21.89
N GLU A 49 -15.10 10.90 -23.10
CA GLU A 49 -14.03 11.05 -24.10
C GLU A 49 -12.95 12.06 -23.69
N ASN A 50 -13.29 13.07 -22.90
CA ASN A 50 -12.38 14.11 -22.42
C ASN A 50 -11.77 13.81 -21.04
N GLY A 51 -12.23 12.75 -20.37
CA GLY A 51 -11.66 12.33 -19.09
C GLY A 51 -10.29 11.68 -19.25
N HIS A 52 -9.47 11.67 -18.19
CA HIS A 52 -8.15 11.04 -18.24
C HIS A 52 -7.79 10.33 -16.94
N LEU A 53 -7.12 9.19 -17.05
CA LEU A 53 -6.62 8.40 -15.93
C LEU A 53 -5.10 8.24 -16.02
N TYR A 54 -4.41 8.67 -14.96
CA TYR A 54 -3.01 8.37 -14.73
C TYR A 54 -2.88 7.24 -13.73
N SER A 55 -2.16 6.15 -14.06
CA SER A 55 -2.00 5.04 -13.13
C SER A 55 -0.53 4.73 -12.87
N PHE A 56 -0.19 4.62 -11.60
CA PHE A 56 1.18 4.44 -11.12
C PHE A 56 1.43 3.00 -10.71
N ASP A 57 2.58 2.49 -11.08
CA ASP A 57 3.20 1.33 -10.44
C ASP A 57 4.72 1.41 -10.53
N GLN A 58 5.41 0.91 -9.52
CA GLN A 58 6.87 0.81 -9.53
C GLN A 58 7.37 -0.57 -9.95
N ASP A 59 6.47 -1.58 -9.95
CA ASP A 59 6.82 -2.94 -10.35
C ASP A 59 6.78 -3.07 -11.87
N GLU A 60 7.83 -3.67 -12.44
CA GLU A 60 7.90 -3.94 -13.88
C GLU A 60 6.86 -4.95 -14.36
N ASP A 61 6.41 -5.86 -13.47
CA ASP A 61 5.40 -6.83 -13.82
C ASP A 61 4.03 -6.21 -14.09
N ALA A 62 3.74 -5.03 -13.51
CA ALA A 62 2.52 -4.28 -13.77
C ALA A 62 2.43 -3.78 -15.22
N GLU A 63 3.55 -3.55 -15.90
CA GLU A 63 3.57 -3.09 -17.30
C GLU A 63 2.84 -4.05 -18.27
N LYS A 64 2.79 -5.34 -17.95
CA LYS A 64 2.08 -6.35 -18.76
C LYS A 64 0.57 -6.12 -18.80
N ASN A 65 0.03 -5.32 -17.86
CA ASN A 65 -1.39 -5.06 -17.71
C ASN A 65 -1.82 -3.69 -18.28
N ILE A 66 -0.89 -2.94 -18.90
CA ILE A 66 -1.15 -1.60 -19.46
C ILE A 66 -2.36 -1.64 -20.38
N LEU A 67 -3.25 -0.67 -20.18
CA LEU A 67 -4.51 -0.58 -20.91
C LEU A 67 -4.30 0.16 -22.24
N ASN A 68 -4.89 -0.38 -23.31
CA ASN A 68 -4.87 0.28 -24.62
C ASN A 68 -6.08 1.22 -24.74
N ASP A 69 -5.99 2.41 -24.15
CA ASP A 69 -7.02 3.45 -24.17
C ASP A 69 -6.34 4.82 -24.24
N ASN A 70 -6.80 5.70 -25.12
CA ASN A 70 -6.21 7.05 -25.30
C ASN A 70 -6.39 7.94 -24.06
N ARG A 71 -7.33 7.62 -23.18
CA ARG A 71 -7.60 8.32 -21.93
C ARG A 71 -6.75 7.79 -20.76
N PHE A 72 -5.80 6.89 -21.03
CA PHE A 72 -4.99 6.22 -20.02
C PHE A 72 -3.51 6.53 -20.20
N THR A 73 -2.85 6.87 -19.10
CA THR A 73 -1.39 7.03 -19.04
C THR A 73 -0.82 6.20 -17.90
N PHE A 74 0.02 5.22 -18.23
CA PHE A 74 0.78 4.47 -17.24
C PHE A 74 2.03 5.24 -16.84
N VAL A 75 2.25 5.36 -15.53
CA VAL A 75 3.41 6.04 -14.94
C VAL A 75 4.25 5.03 -14.16
N ARG A 76 5.36 4.59 -14.75
CA ARG A 76 6.29 3.68 -14.08
C ARG A 76 7.08 4.40 -13.00
N SER A 77 6.50 4.56 -11.83
CA SER A 77 7.10 5.28 -10.70
C SER A 77 6.49 4.87 -9.39
N ASN A 78 7.24 5.12 -8.30
CA ASN A 78 6.68 5.07 -6.97
C ASN A 78 5.71 6.25 -6.78
N PHE A 79 4.56 6.00 -6.20
CA PHE A 79 3.49 6.98 -5.96
C PHE A 79 3.91 8.14 -5.04
N ARG A 80 5.02 8.01 -4.29
CA ARG A 80 5.60 9.13 -3.52
C ARG A 80 5.87 10.37 -4.36
N TYR A 81 6.08 10.18 -5.66
CA TYR A 81 6.36 11.25 -6.62
C TYR A 81 5.10 11.76 -7.33
N LEU A 82 3.90 11.48 -6.81
CA LEU A 82 2.61 11.91 -7.37
C LEU A 82 2.63 13.36 -7.84
N ARG A 83 2.98 14.30 -6.93
CA ARG A 83 3.04 15.73 -7.23
C ARG A 83 3.99 16.07 -8.38
N ASN A 84 5.16 15.43 -8.38
CA ASN A 84 6.18 15.67 -9.41
C ASN A 84 5.69 15.24 -10.79
N TRP A 85 5.02 14.09 -10.88
CA TRP A 85 4.48 13.58 -12.13
C TRP A 85 3.27 14.39 -12.61
N MET A 86 2.37 14.80 -11.75
CA MET A 86 1.26 15.67 -12.15
C MET A 86 1.80 16.98 -12.72
N ARG A 87 2.80 17.58 -12.08
CA ARG A 87 3.48 18.77 -12.60
C ARG A 87 4.17 18.51 -13.94
N TYR A 88 4.82 17.35 -14.12
CA TYR A 88 5.47 16.96 -15.37
C TYR A 88 4.46 16.89 -16.55
N TYR A 89 3.26 16.37 -16.28
CA TYR A 89 2.18 16.31 -17.27
C TYR A 89 1.40 17.63 -17.42
N GLY A 90 1.78 18.68 -16.71
CA GLY A 90 1.08 19.97 -16.75
C GLY A 90 -0.29 19.94 -16.06
N ILE A 91 -0.52 18.97 -15.17
CA ILE A 91 -1.77 18.83 -14.43
C ILE A 91 -1.63 19.54 -13.09
N GLU A 92 -2.38 20.63 -12.94
CA GLU A 92 -2.39 21.41 -11.69
C GLU A 92 -3.31 20.80 -10.64
N GLN A 93 -4.44 20.25 -11.06
CA GLN A 93 -5.46 19.68 -10.18
C GLN A 93 -6.07 18.41 -10.78
N ILE A 94 -6.44 17.48 -9.88
CA ILE A 94 -7.14 16.23 -10.21
C ILE A 94 -8.49 16.15 -9.49
N ASP A 95 -9.44 15.42 -10.07
CA ASP A 95 -10.80 15.23 -9.54
C ASP A 95 -10.86 14.14 -8.49
N GLY A 96 -10.00 13.13 -8.60
CA GLY A 96 -9.95 12.05 -7.62
C GLY A 96 -8.67 11.24 -7.65
N LEU A 97 -8.37 10.62 -6.51
CA LEU A 97 -7.25 9.73 -6.31
C LEU A 97 -7.71 8.44 -5.61
N LEU A 98 -7.34 7.31 -6.20
CA LEU A 98 -7.51 5.99 -5.61
C LEU A 98 -6.15 5.41 -5.24
N ALA A 99 -6.09 4.78 -4.08
CA ALA A 99 -4.94 3.98 -3.63
C ALA A 99 -5.44 2.66 -3.01
N ASP A 100 -5.02 1.53 -3.58
CA ASP A 100 -5.16 0.19 -3.00
C ASP A 100 -3.80 -0.23 -2.46
N LEU A 101 -3.54 0.10 -1.18
CA LEU A 101 -2.22 -0.03 -0.58
C LEU A 101 -1.84 -1.51 -0.33
N GLY A 102 -0.57 -1.72 -0.05
CA GLY A 102 -0.02 -3.04 0.23
C GLY A 102 0.69 -3.65 -0.98
N VAL A 103 0.65 -4.96 -1.09
CA VAL A 103 1.29 -5.73 -2.17
C VAL A 103 0.25 -6.42 -3.03
N SER A 104 0.48 -6.46 -4.32
CA SER A 104 -0.38 -7.20 -5.23
C SER A 104 -0.39 -8.70 -4.87
N SER A 105 -1.48 -9.38 -5.18
CA SER A 105 -1.56 -10.83 -5.01
C SER A 105 -0.43 -11.56 -5.74
N HIS A 106 0.00 -11.02 -6.87
CA HIS A 106 1.12 -11.54 -7.66
C HIS A 106 2.42 -11.66 -6.83
N HIS A 107 2.75 -10.64 -6.01
CA HIS A 107 3.94 -10.69 -5.15
C HIS A 107 3.91 -11.84 -4.13
N PHE A 108 2.73 -12.15 -3.56
CA PHE A 108 2.60 -13.25 -2.61
C PHE A 108 2.63 -14.63 -3.26
N ASP A 109 2.26 -14.70 -4.53
CA ASP A 109 2.19 -15.95 -5.29
C ASP A 109 3.51 -16.21 -6.07
N ASP A 110 4.37 -15.20 -6.22
CA ASP A 110 5.71 -15.35 -6.79
C ASP A 110 6.66 -15.98 -5.77
N GLU A 111 7.01 -17.25 -6.02
CA GLU A 111 7.89 -18.05 -5.18
C GLU A 111 9.36 -17.59 -5.19
N THR A 112 9.71 -16.60 -6.01
CA THR A 112 11.11 -16.15 -6.20
C THR A 112 11.45 -14.86 -5.47
N ARG A 113 10.45 -14.12 -4.95
CA ARG A 113 10.63 -12.76 -4.43
C ARG A 113 10.64 -12.65 -2.91
N GLY A 114 10.32 -13.72 -2.18
CA GLY A 114 10.42 -13.78 -0.71
C GLY A 114 9.35 -12.98 0.06
N PHE A 115 8.28 -12.52 -0.58
CA PHE A 115 7.17 -11.84 0.11
C PHE A 115 6.33 -12.77 0.99
N SER A 116 6.38 -14.07 0.71
CA SER A 116 5.61 -15.09 1.41
C SER A 116 6.52 -16.08 2.11
N PHE A 117 6.15 -16.51 3.31
CA PHE A 117 6.81 -17.59 4.03
C PHE A 117 6.19 -18.98 3.75
N ARG A 118 5.37 -19.10 2.69
CA ARG A 118 4.80 -20.38 2.25
C ARG A 118 5.83 -21.23 1.50
N PHE A 119 6.80 -20.57 0.89
CA PHE A 119 7.85 -21.16 0.06
C PHE A 119 9.20 -20.76 0.63
N ASP A 120 10.20 -21.64 0.48
CA ASP A 120 11.58 -21.26 0.76
C ASP A 120 12.15 -20.52 -0.47
N ALA A 121 12.33 -19.22 -0.33
CA ALA A 121 12.66 -18.30 -1.40
C ALA A 121 13.76 -17.33 -0.96
N PRO A 122 14.53 -16.72 -1.90
CA PRO A 122 15.43 -15.63 -1.58
C PRO A 122 14.67 -14.49 -0.88
N LEU A 123 15.26 -13.93 0.18
CA LEU A 123 14.71 -12.77 0.92
C LEU A 123 15.00 -11.48 0.17
N ASP A 124 14.33 -11.27 -0.98
CA ASP A 124 14.41 -10.01 -1.73
C ASP A 124 13.43 -8.98 -1.20
N MET A 125 12.13 -9.20 -1.31
CA MET A 125 11.00 -8.35 -0.90
C MET A 125 10.94 -6.96 -1.58
N ARG A 126 11.77 -6.65 -2.58
CA ARG A 126 11.70 -5.37 -3.29
C ARG A 126 10.54 -5.37 -4.29
N MET A 127 9.69 -4.36 -4.26
CA MET A 127 8.70 -4.10 -5.32
C MET A 127 9.39 -3.60 -6.58
N ASN A 128 10.37 -2.70 -6.44
CA ASN A 128 11.24 -2.27 -7.52
C ASN A 128 12.60 -3.00 -7.44
N LYS A 129 12.82 -3.98 -8.31
CA LYS A 129 14.05 -4.78 -8.34
C LYS A 129 15.31 -3.99 -8.74
N ARG A 130 15.15 -2.78 -9.29
CA ARG A 130 16.27 -1.98 -9.81
C ARG A 130 17.00 -1.16 -8.75
N SER A 131 16.43 -1.03 -7.56
CA SER A 131 17.02 -0.20 -6.50
C SER A 131 16.62 -0.68 -5.11
N GLY A 132 17.35 -0.21 -4.11
CA GLY A 132 17.12 -0.50 -2.70
C GLY A 132 17.79 -1.77 -2.21
N LEU A 133 17.82 -1.91 -0.89
CA LEU A 133 18.33 -3.10 -0.21
C LEU A 133 17.28 -4.20 -0.24
N THR A 134 17.73 -5.44 -0.38
CA THR A 134 16.92 -6.64 -0.18
C THR A 134 16.65 -6.87 1.31
N ALA A 135 15.64 -7.68 1.63
CA ALA A 135 15.39 -8.09 3.01
C ALA A 135 16.58 -8.86 3.60
N ALA A 136 17.27 -9.68 2.79
CA ALA A 136 18.50 -10.36 3.19
C ALA A 136 19.60 -9.37 3.57
N GLU A 137 19.83 -8.32 2.77
CA GLU A 137 20.83 -7.30 3.08
C GLU A 137 20.48 -6.52 4.35
N ILE A 138 19.21 -6.19 4.58
CA ILE A 138 18.76 -5.58 5.85
C ILE A 138 19.09 -6.48 7.03
N LEU A 139 18.72 -7.75 6.98
CA LEU A 139 18.98 -8.72 8.07
C LEU A 139 20.46 -8.91 8.35
N ASN A 140 21.30 -8.89 7.31
CA ASN A 140 22.73 -9.14 7.46
C ASN A 140 23.56 -7.87 7.78
N ASN A 141 23.09 -6.67 7.45
CA ASN A 141 23.87 -5.43 7.57
C ASN A 141 23.39 -4.46 8.65
N TYR A 142 22.08 -4.44 8.97
CA TYR A 142 21.55 -3.55 10.01
C TYR A 142 22.09 -3.95 11.39
N ASP A 143 22.30 -2.97 12.26
CA ASP A 143 22.65 -3.25 13.64
C ASP A 143 21.42 -3.75 14.45
N GLU A 144 21.68 -4.18 15.71
CA GLU A 144 20.63 -4.75 16.57
C GLU A 144 19.52 -3.74 16.88
N GLU A 145 19.87 -2.48 17.07
CA GLU A 145 18.90 -1.43 17.38
C GLU A 145 18.02 -1.13 16.17
N GLN A 146 18.60 -1.03 14.98
CA GLN A 146 17.87 -0.83 13.72
C GLN A 146 16.89 -1.99 13.49
N LEU A 147 17.33 -3.25 13.62
CA LEU A 147 16.46 -4.42 13.49
C LEU A 147 15.34 -4.42 14.54
N ALA A 148 15.66 -4.14 15.79
CA ALA A 148 14.65 -4.07 16.86
C ALA A 148 13.61 -2.98 16.57
N ASN A 149 14.04 -1.82 16.06
CA ASN A 149 13.17 -0.71 15.72
C ASN A 149 12.19 -1.06 14.61
N ILE A 150 12.65 -1.66 13.50
CA ILE A 150 11.73 -2.04 12.41
C ILE A 150 10.73 -3.11 12.86
N PHE A 151 11.16 -4.10 13.65
CA PHE A 151 10.26 -5.14 14.14
C PHE A 151 9.23 -4.60 15.15
N TYR A 152 9.63 -3.64 15.96
CA TYR A 152 8.73 -2.97 16.91
C TYR A 152 7.76 -2.03 16.19
N LEU A 153 8.28 -1.13 15.35
CA LEU A 153 7.49 -0.06 14.73
C LEU A 153 6.59 -0.60 13.60
N TYR A 154 7.12 -1.48 12.75
CA TYR A 154 6.41 -1.96 11.56
C TYR A 154 5.78 -3.34 11.73
N GLY A 155 6.35 -4.18 12.59
CA GLY A 155 5.78 -5.47 12.94
C GLY A 155 4.83 -5.44 14.14
N GLU A 156 4.86 -4.39 14.94
CA GLU A 156 4.15 -4.33 16.23
C GLU A 156 4.45 -5.57 17.10
N LEU A 157 5.74 -6.03 17.06
CA LEU A 157 6.21 -7.22 17.77
C LEU A 157 6.72 -6.83 19.16
N LYS A 158 6.08 -7.37 20.20
CA LYS A 158 6.45 -7.06 21.59
C LYS A 158 7.85 -7.54 21.98
N ASN A 159 8.32 -8.62 21.36
CA ASN A 159 9.62 -9.24 21.58
C ASN A 159 10.67 -8.84 20.54
N ALA A 160 10.50 -7.66 19.90
CA ALA A 160 11.35 -7.17 18.81
C ALA A 160 12.86 -7.20 19.12
N ARG A 161 13.26 -6.78 20.33
CA ARG A 161 14.68 -6.84 20.76
C ARG A 161 15.21 -8.28 20.79
N LYS A 162 14.44 -9.21 21.34
CA LYS A 162 14.85 -10.63 21.41
C LYS A 162 15.01 -11.22 19.98
N ILE A 163 14.11 -10.84 19.06
CA ILE A 163 14.20 -11.26 17.66
C ILE A 163 15.48 -10.68 17.04
N ALA A 164 15.75 -9.39 17.20
CA ALA A 164 16.95 -8.73 16.70
C ALA A 164 18.23 -9.38 17.22
N THR A 165 18.36 -9.56 18.54
CA THR A 165 19.52 -10.24 19.16
C THR A 165 19.72 -11.63 18.58
N THR A 166 18.64 -12.40 18.38
CA THR A 166 18.72 -13.77 17.83
C THR A 166 19.20 -13.75 16.37
N ILE A 167 18.73 -12.80 15.56
CA ILE A 167 19.16 -12.61 14.17
C ILE A 167 20.63 -12.21 14.12
N ILE A 168 21.06 -11.26 14.96
CA ILE A 168 22.48 -10.84 15.05
C ILE A 168 23.40 -12.02 15.36
N LYS A 169 23.00 -12.86 16.32
CA LYS A 169 23.75 -14.05 16.68
C LYS A 169 23.82 -15.05 15.51
N ALA A 170 22.68 -15.37 14.90
CA ALA A 170 22.59 -16.37 13.84
C ALA A 170 23.38 -15.97 12.59
N ARG A 171 23.32 -14.70 12.17
CA ARG A 171 24.06 -14.21 11.00
C ARG A 171 25.58 -14.21 11.19
N GLY A 172 26.05 -14.20 12.45
CA GLY A 172 27.46 -14.35 12.79
C GLY A 172 28.00 -15.77 12.48
N GLU A 173 27.12 -16.77 12.44
CA GLU A 173 27.45 -18.16 12.11
C GLU A 173 27.27 -18.43 10.61
N LYS A 174 26.15 -17.97 10.04
CA LYS A 174 25.77 -18.15 8.62
C LYS A 174 24.91 -16.97 8.15
N PRO A 175 25.20 -16.36 6.98
CA PRO A 175 24.33 -15.34 6.40
C PRO A 175 22.89 -15.84 6.22
N ILE A 176 21.93 -14.97 6.49
CA ILE A 176 20.49 -15.22 6.32
C ILE A 176 20.12 -14.84 4.90
N VAL A 177 19.74 -15.81 4.07
CA VAL A 177 19.56 -15.61 2.62
C VAL A 177 18.14 -15.92 2.17
N THR A 178 17.49 -16.90 2.83
CA THR A 178 16.17 -17.37 2.43
C THR A 178 15.11 -17.15 3.50
N THR A 179 13.85 -17.21 3.08
CA THR A 179 12.70 -17.19 3.99
C THR A 179 12.76 -18.35 5.00
N GLY A 180 13.24 -19.53 4.56
CA GLY A 180 13.46 -20.69 5.41
C GLY A 180 14.51 -20.44 6.49
N ASP A 181 15.67 -19.83 6.15
CA ASP A 181 16.67 -19.42 7.14
C ASP A 181 16.06 -18.54 8.23
N LEU A 182 15.32 -17.50 7.84
CA LEU A 182 14.69 -16.58 8.79
C LEU A 182 13.66 -17.27 9.68
N MET A 183 12.82 -18.13 9.10
CA MET A 183 11.82 -18.88 9.86
C MET A 183 12.46 -19.81 10.89
N GLN A 184 13.47 -20.57 10.49
CA GLN A 184 14.21 -21.47 11.38
C GLN A 184 14.80 -20.73 12.60
N ILE A 185 15.33 -19.53 12.37
CA ILE A 185 15.92 -18.69 13.43
C ILE A 185 14.85 -18.16 14.40
N THR A 186 13.66 -17.84 13.89
CA THR A 186 12.66 -17.05 14.64
C THR A 186 11.48 -17.85 15.17
N GLU A 187 11.18 -19.05 14.65
CA GLU A 187 9.98 -19.80 15.02
C GLU A 187 9.86 -20.09 16.52
N ASN A 188 10.98 -20.43 17.19
CA ASN A 188 11.03 -20.71 18.61
C ASN A 188 10.87 -19.45 19.50
N LEU A 189 10.83 -18.26 18.92
CA LEU A 189 10.63 -17.00 19.63
C LEU A 189 9.14 -16.64 19.79
N PHE A 190 8.28 -17.38 19.11
CA PHE A 190 6.84 -17.16 19.10
C PHE A 190 6.11 -18.29 19.84
N MET A 191 4.98 -17.92 20.49
CA MET A 191 4.09 -18.94 21.05
C MET A 191 3.52 -19.82 19.94
N ARG A 192 3.45 -21.12 20.14
CA ARG A 192 3.01 -22.11 19.15
C ARG A 192 1.70 -21.73 18.44
N GLU A 193 0.72 -21.23 19.18
CA GLU A 193 -0.58 -20.80 18.64
C GLU A 193 -0.51 -19.50 17.82
N ARG A 194 0.58 -18.75 17.95
CA ARG A 194 0.76 -17.43 17.31
C ARG A 194 1.87 -17.41 16.25
N VAL A 195 2.60 -18.48 16.07
CA VAL A 195 3.76 -18.53 15.12
C VAL A 195 3.38 -17.92 13.77
N LYS A 196 2.32 -18.41 13.14
CA LYS A 196 1.89 -17.91 11.83
C LYS A 196 1.60 -16.41 11.81
N LYS A 197 0.93 -15.91 12.86
CA LYS A 197 0.57 -14.48 12.97
C LYS A 197 1.80 -13.59 13.21
N GLU A 198 2.68 -14.02 14.11
CA GLU A 198 3.88 -13.25 14.45
C GLU A 198 4.91 -13.30 13.30
N THR A 199 5.02 -14.44 12.59
CA THR A 199 5.81 -14.55 11.36
C THR A 199 5.29 -13.59 10.27
N ALA A 200 3.99 -13.52 10.07
CA ALA A 200 3.41 -12.58 9.11
C ALA A 200 3.76 -11.12 9.44
N LYS A 201 3.77 -10.75 10.72
CA LYS A 201 4.19 -9.42 11.18
C LYS A 201 5.69 -9.16 10.98
N LEU A 202 6.52 -10.19 11.17
CA LEU A 202 7.96 -10.11 10.92
C LEU A 202 8.23 -9.83 9.43
N PHE A 203 7.57 -10.56 8.54
CA PHE A 203 7.65 -10.36 7.09
C PHE A 203 7.09 -9.00 6.67
N GLN A 204 5.98 -8.57 7.26
CA GLN A 204 5.44 -7.23 7.06
C GLN A 204 6.45 -6.15 7.45
N ALA A 205 7.13 -6.29 8.57
CA ALA A 205 8.12 -5.31 9.03
C ALA A 205 9.29 -5.16 8.04
N LEU A 206 9.82 -6.28 7.56
CA LEU A 206 10.89 -6.30 6.56
C LEU A 206 10.42 -5.67 5.23
N ARG A 207 9.24 -6.05 4.76
CA ARG A 207 8.66 -5.53 3.52
C ARG A 207 8.49 -4.00 3.57
N ILE A 208 7.95 -3.50 4.66
CA ILE A 208 7.75 -2.06 4.88
C ILE A 208 9.09 -1.32 4.85
N GLU A 209 10.12 -1.88 5.48
CA GLU A 209 11.46 -1.28 5.49
C GLU A 209 12.09 -1.30 4.10
N VAL A 210 12.13 -2.47 3.44
CA VAL A 210 12.70 -2.66 2.09
C VAL A 210 12.11 -1.66 1.09
N ASN A 211 10.81 -1.44 1.14
CA ASN A 211 10.10 -0.60 0.16
C ASN A 211 9.83 0.82 0.66
N HIS A 212 10.27 1.17 1.87
CA HIS A 212 10.01 2.48 2.50
C HIS A 212 8.53 2.87 2.47
N GLU A 213 7.63 1.89 2.67
CA GLU A 213 6.18 2.03 2.44
C GLU A 213 5.57 3.17 3.25
N MET A 214 5.97 3.33 4.51
CA MET A 214 5.42 4.38 5.38
C MET A 214 5.84 5.78 4.95
N ALA A 215 7.05 5.96 4.45
CA ALA A 215 7.52 7.24 3.92
C ALA A 215 6.81 7.56 2.60
N ALA A 216 6.74 6.59 1.69
CA ALA A 216 6.05 6.76 0.41
C ALA A 216 4.56 7.09 0.60
N LEU A 217 3.86 6.42 1.53
CA LEU A 217 2.47 6.71 1.87
C LEU A 217 2.28 8.15 2.36
N LYS A 218 3.13 8.63 3.27
CA LYS A 218 3.06 10.01 3.78
C LYS A 218 3.26 11.03 2.66
N GLU A 219 4.28 10.83 1.82
CA GLU A 219 4.59 11.73 0.70
C GLU A 219 3.46 11.76 -0.33
N MET A 220 2.87 10.60 -0.65
CA MET A 220 1.71 10.50 -1.53
C MET A 220 0.51 11.24 -0.97
N LEU A 221 0.18 11.05 0.32
CA LEU A 221 -0.97 11.71 0.95
C LEU A 221 -0.78 13.24 1.04
N TYR A 222 0.43 13.72 1.31
CA TYR A 222 0.72 15.16 1.24
C TYR A 222 0.64 15.67 -0.21
N GLY A 223 1.15 14.91 -1.17
CA GLY A 223 0.96 15.23 -2.59
C GLY A 223 -0.51 15.29 -2.97
N ALA A 224 -1.33 14.35 -2.50
CA ALA A 224 -2.77 14.35 -2.74
C ALA A 224 -3.48 15.58 -2.16
N GLN A 225 -3.04 16.07 -0.99
CA GLN A 225 -3.57 17.33 -0.43
C GLN A 225 -3.32 18.53 -1.35
N GLU A 226 -2.21 18.53 -2.10
CA GLU A 226 -1.85 19.64 -2.97
C GLU A 226 -2.53 19.54 -4.33
N VAL A 227 -2.60 18.34 -4.93
CA VAL A 227 -3.09 18.19 -6.31
C VAL A 227 -4.60 17.94 -6.40
N LEU A 228 -5.29 17.50 -5.35
CA LEU A 228 -6.75 17.37 -5.39
C LEU A 228 -7.40 18.76 -5.39
N ARG A 229 -8.31 18.99 -6.35
CA ARG A 229 -9.14 20.18 -6.36
C ARG A 229 -10.13 20.22 -5.18
N GLU A 230 -10.69 21.35 -4.88
CA GLU A 230 -11.82 21.45 -3.94
C GLU A 230 -12.98 20.57 -4.40
N GLY A 231 -13.55 19.78 -3.49
CA GLY A 231 -14.56 18.78 -3.79
C GLY A 231 -14.04 17.50 -4.46
N GLY A 232 -12.75 17.44 -4.80
CA GLY A 232 -12.10 16.22 -5.31
C GLY A 232 -12.05 15.12 -4.26
N ARG A 233 -12.01 13.85 -4.68
CA ARG A 233 -12.16 12.69 -3.82
C ARG A 233 -10.86 11.91 -3.64
N LEU A 234 -10.63 11.52 -2.39
CA LEU A 234 -9.56 10.61 -1.98
C LEU A 234 -10.19 9.30 -1.53
N SER A 235 -9.83 8.19 -2.18
CA SER A 235 -10.31 6.82 -1.88
C SER A 235 -9.12 5.94 -1.58
N VAL A 236 -8.96 5.47 -0.33
CA VAL A 236 -7.77 4.72 0.10
C VAL A 236 -8.16 3.44 0.81
N ILE A 237 -7.67 2.30 0.28
CA ILE A 237 -7.77 0.98 0.89
C ILE A 237 -6.45 0.70 1.61
N THR A 238 -6.53 0.23 2.84
CA THR A 238 -5.39 -0.11 3.71
C THR A 238 -5.55 -1.54 4.23
N TYR A 239 -4.44 -2.24 4.53
CA TYR A 239 -4.47 -3.65 4.97
C TYR A 239 -3.90 -3.87 6.36
N HIS A 240 -3.25 -2.88 6.95
CA HIS A 240 -2.75 -2.97 8.32
C HIS A 240 -2.90 -1.66 9.12
N SER A 241 -2.76 -1.79 10.44
CA SER A 241 -3.00 -0.71 11.41
C SER A 241 -2.17 0.55 11.16
N LEU A 242 -0.95 0.41 10.68
CA LEU A 242 -0.03 1.54 10.47
C LEU A 242 -0.49 2.42 9.31
N GLU A 243 -0.85 1.80 8.17
CA GLU A 243 -1.43 2.52 7.02
C GLU A 243 -2.72 3.21 7.42
N ASP A 244 -3.66 2.46 8.00
CA ASP A 244 -4.98 2.97 8.40
C ASP A 244 -4.87 4.18 9.34
N ARG A 245 -3.92 4.14 10.28
CA ARG A 245 -3.67 5.24 11.21
C ARG A 245 -3.17 6.50 10.49
N ILE A 246 -2.22 6.37 9.55
CA ILE A 246 -1.68 7.49 8.78
C ILE A 246 -2.79 8.12 7.93
N VAL A 247 -3.53 7.30 7.17
CA VAL A 247 -4.64 7.77 6.31
C VAL A 247 -5.71 8.47 7.15
N LYS A 248 -6.14 7.86 8.26
CA LYS A 248 -7.11 8.46 9.19
C LYS A 248 -6.63 9.81 9.72
N ASN A 249 -5.37 9.91 10.13
CA ASN A 249 -4.81 11.13 10.71
C ASN A 249 -4.74 12.26 9.68
N ILE A 250 -4.28 11.95 8.46
CA ILE A 250 -4.23 12.92 7.35
C ILE A 250 -5.63 13.41 6.99
N ILE A 251 -6.61 12.52 6.86
CA ILE A 251 -8.00 12.91 6.57
C ILE A 251 -8.54 13.83 7.69
N LYS A 252 -8.29 13.47 8.95
CA LYS A 252 -8.83 14.19 10.11
C LYS A 252 -8.15 15.53 10.37
N ALA A 253 -6.84 15.61 10.17
CA ALA A 253 -6.03 16.71 10.72
C ALA A 253 -5.00 17.28 9.72
N GLY A 254 -4.86 16.72 8.52
CA GLY A 254 -3.88 17.14 7.53
C GLY A 254 -2.43 16.81 7.89
N ASN A 255 -2.20 16.05 8.96
CA ASN A 255 -0.87 15.64 9.41
C ASN A 255 -0.87 14.21 9.94
N VAL A 256 0.31 13.57 9.92
CA VAL A 256 0.48 12.16 10.31
C VAL A 256 0.29 11.92 11.81
N GLU A 257 0.47 12.94 12.63
CA GLU A 257 0.30 12.88 14.09
C GLU A 257 -1.19 12.90 14.48
N GLY A 258 -2.08 13.30 13.59
CA GLY A 258 -3.51 13.45 13.86
C GLY A 258 -3.85 14.63 14.80
N LYS A 259 -2.92 15.59 14.91
CA LYS A 259 -3.09 16.80 15.73
C LYS A 259 -3.93 17.81 14.98
N VAL A 260 -5.16 17.99 15.43
CA VAL A 260 -6.10 18.95 14.86
C VAL A 260 -5.64 20.36 15.18
N LYS A 261 -5.54 21.20 14.13
CA LYS A 261 -5.39 22.66 14.30
C LYS A 261 -6.78 23.28 14.34
N GLN A 262 -6.96 24.23 15.24
CA GLN A 262 -8.17 25.02 15.32
C GLN A 262 -7.83 26.50 15.09
N ASP A 263 -8.73 27.19 14.40
CA ASP A 263 -8.65 28.65 14.28
C ASP A 263 -8.99 29.33 15.62
N PHE A 264 -8.92 30.66 15.65
CA PHE A 264 -9.27 31.44 16.85
C PHE A 264 -10.72 31.23 17.31
N PHE A 265 -11.60 30.77 16.43
CA PHE A 265 -13.01 30.51 16.73
C PHE A 265 -13.29 29.04 17.07
N GLY A 266 -12.25 28.20 17.21
CA GLY A 266 -12.38 26.77 17.51
C GLY A 266 -12.79 25.89 16.30
N ARG A 267 -12.80 26.45 15.09
CA ARG A 267 -13.10 25.67 13.89
C ARG A 267 -11.89 24.84 13.48
N THR A 268 -12.13 23.58 13.13
CA THR A 268 -11.08 22.66 12.70
C THR A 268 -10.66 22.95 11.27
N GLU A 269 -9.38 23.25 11.08
CA GLU A 269 -8.75 23.33 9.77
C GLU A 269 -8.32 21.93 9.31
N ALA A 270 -9.22 21.19 8.69
CA ALA A 270 -8.90 19.88 8.11
C ALA A 270 -8.93 19.98 6.58
N PRO A 271 -7.89 19.47 5.88
CA PRO A 271 -7.82 19.54 4.41
C PRO A 271 -8.85 18.64 3.74
N PHE A 272 -9.42 17.71 4.49
CA PHE A 272 -10.41 16.77 4.00
C PHE A 272 -11.63 16.69 4.91
N ARG A 273 -12.78 16.48 4.31
CA ARG A 273 -14.02 16.07 4.96
C ARG A 273 -14.24 14.59 4.72
N GLN A 274 -14.32 13.79 5.78
CA GLN A 274 -14.64 12.37 5.67
C GLN A 274 -16.05 12.20 5.10
N ILE A 275 -16.21 11.34 4.08
CA ILE A 275 -17.51 11.10 3.42
C ILE A 275 -18.31 10.05 4.18
N SER A 276 -17.66 8.98 4.65
CA SER A 276 -18.29 7.93 5.44
C SER A 276 -17.89 8.04 6.90
N ASN A 277 -18.86 8.12 7.81
CA ASN A 277 -18.59 8.14 9.26
C ASN A 277 -17.96 6.84 9.77
N LYS A 278 -18.17 5.74 9.05
CA LYS A 278 -17.60 4.43 9.37
C LYS A 278 -16.62 4.03 8.27
N VAL A 279 -15.58 3.32 8.67
CA VAL A 279 -14.70 2.64 7.73
C VAL A 279 -15.50 1.58 6.97
N ILE A 280 -15.30 1.49 5.66
CA ILE A 280 -15.92 0.47 4.82
C ILE A 280 -14.99 -0.74 4.83
N VAL A 281 -15.55 -1.92 5.03
CA VAL A 281 -14.83 -3.20 5.04
C VAL A 281 -15.49 -4.17 4.06
N PRO A 282 -14.75 -5.14 3.51
CA PRO A 282 -15.31 -6.16 2.64
C PRO A 282 -16.42 -6.94 3.33
N ASN A 283 -17.48 -7.27 2.59
CA ASN A 283 -18.56 -8.11 3.07
C ASN A 283 -18.10 -9.58 3.21
N GLU A 284 -18.95 -10.42 3.78
CA GLU A 284 -18.63 -11.85 4.00
C GLU A 284 -18.41 -12.60 2.70
N GLU A 285 -19.16 -12.30 1.65
CA GLU A 285 -19.03 -12.92 0.34
C GLU A 285 -17.66 -12.60 -0.29
N GLU A 286 -17.26 -11.34 -0.29
CA GLU A 286 -15.93 -10.93 -0.77
C GLU A 286 -14.81 -11.57 0.04
N GLN A 287 -14.94 -11.66 1.37
CA GLN A 287 -13.94 -12.31 2.22
C GLN A 287 -13.84 -13.83 1.98
N LEU A 288 -14.92 -14.49 1.58
CA LEU A 288 -14.93 -15.91 1.20
C LEU A 288 -14.25 -16.13 -0.15
N CYS A 289 -14.57 -15.29 -1.15
CA CYS A 289 -13.98 -15.36 -2.49
C CYS A 289 -12.52 -14.88 -2.50
N ASN A 290 -12.20 -13.86 -1.71
CA ASN A 290 -10.85 -13.28 -1.60
C ASN A 290 -10.42 -13.17 -0.12
N PRO A 291 -9.85 -14.22 0.49
CA PRO A 291 -9.42 -14.18 1.88
C PRO A 291 -8.41 -13.08 2.23
N ARG A 292 -7.69 -12.53 1.22
CA ARG A 292 -6.75 -11.42 1.41
C ARG A 292 -7.45 -10.10 1.70
N SER A 293 -8.71 -9.95 1.31
CA SER A 293 -9.52 -8.77 1.59
C SER A 293 -9.88 -8.61 3.07
N ARG A 294 -9.79 -9.67 3.88
CA ARG A 294 -10.27 -9.70 5.28
C ARG A 294 -9.78 -8.55 6.15
N SER A 295 -8.56 -8.06 5.94
CA SER A 295 -7.99 -6.95 6.70
C SER A 295 -8.18 -5.59 6.04
N ALA A 296 -8.77 -5.54 4.85
CA ALA A 296 -8.96 -4.32 4.09
C ALA A 296 -9.90 -3.33 4.80
N LYS A 297 -9.54 -2.05 4.72
CA LYS A 297 -10.30 -0.93 5.23
C LYS A 297 -10.27 0.20 4.23
N LEU A 298 -11.43 0.57 3.73
CA LEU A 298 -11.56 1.70 2.80
C LEU A 298 -11.96 2.96 3.55
N ARG A 299 -11.23 4.04 3.28
CA ARG A 299 -11.58 5.41 3.71
C ARG A 299 -11.77 6.30 2.51
N ILE A 300 -12.88 7.04 2.52
CA ILE A 300 -13.23 8.00 1.47
C ILE A 300 -13.32 9.37 2.10
N ALA A 301 -12.68 10.34 1.48
CA ALA A 301 -12.71 11.74 1.91
C ALA A 301 -12.83 12.68 0.71
N GLU A 302 -13.34 13.87 0.96
CA GLU A 302 -13.47 14.94 -0.01
C GLU A 302 -12.56 16.10 0.40
N LYS A 303 -11.86 16.67 -0.56
CA LYS A 303 -11.03 17.86 -0.34
C LYS A 303 -11.93 19.02 0.11
N SER A 304 -11.63 19.56 1.28
CA SER A 304 -12.36 20.70 1.84
C SER A 304 -12.09 21.96 1.02
N LYS A 305 -13.08 22.87 1.00
CA LYS A 305 -12.86 24.26 0.60
C LYS A 305 -12.00 24.92 1.67
N MET A 306 -10.89 25.45 1.29
CA MET A 306 -10.04 26.27 2.18
C MET A 306 -10.48 27.73 2.13
#